data_59132a9ee7a76bd45e48f3d6118ab2fd
#
_entry.id   59132a9ee7a76bd45e48f3d6118ab2fd
#
_cell.length_a   1.000
_cell.length_b   1.000
_cell.length_c   1.000
_cell.angle_alpha   90.00
_cell.angle_beta   90.00
_cell.angle_gamma   90.00
#
_symmetry.space_group_name_H-M   'P 1'
#
loop_
_entity.id
_entity.type
_entity.pdbx_description
1 polymer ?
#
loop_
_entity_poly.entity_id
_entity_poly.type
_entity_poly.pdbx_seq_one_letter_code
_entity_poly.pdbx_strand_id
1 'polypeptide(L)'
;MIRFLHGADFHLDSAFGALPAQRAAERRRESRELLFRLADYVNGHDIDLVLLAGDLFDSASPFRETGELLAAALGQMRARVFVAPGNHDWYGPGSPYLTVKWPENVHIFTQPRLETMEWPEKNLVLHGAAFTHGEQADGFLTGFTAPADGKLHIGLLHGEIDPSEARYDPIRKEEIAA
;
A
#
# COMPACT_ATOMS: atom_id res chain seq x y z
N MET A 1 -10.85 -20.12 -5.79
CA MET A 1 -9.76 -19.33 -6.42
C MET A 1 -9.86 -17.91 -5.88
N ILE A 2 -8.73 -17.27 -5.51
CA ILE A 2 -8.69 -15.88 -5.08
C ILE A 2 -8.15 -15.07 -6.24
N ARG A 3 -8.83 -13.97 -6.60
CA ARG A 3 -8.34 -12.99 -7.56
C ARG A 3 -7.89 -11.76 -6.80
N PHE A 4 -6.69 -11.31 -7.07
CA PHE A 4 -6.18 -10.10 -6.43
C PHE A 4 -5.62 -9.11 -7.45
N LEU A 5 -5.66 -7.84 -7.08
CA LEU A 5 -5.01 -6.75 -7.77
C LEU A 5 -3.89 -6.22 -6.85
N HIS A 6 -2.70 -6.05 -7.38
CA HIS A 6 -1.58 -5.41 -6.70
C HIS A 6 -1.23 -4.09 -7.35
N GLY A 7 -0.97 -3.09 -6.54
CA GLY A 7 -0.50 -1.76 -6.98
C GLY A 7 0.43 -1.15 -5.95
N ALA A 8 1.33 -0.27 -6.40
CA ALA A 8 2.26 0.50 -5.57
C ALA A 8 2.61 1.81 -6.29
N ASP A 9 3.30 2.71 -5.61
CA ASP A 9 3.97 3.88 -6.21
C ASP A 9 3.02 4.79 -7.01
N PHE A 10 1.83 5.08 -6.47
CA PHE A 10 0.89 5.99 -7.12
C PHE A 10 1.37 7.43 -7.10
N HIS A 11 2.16 7.80 -6.08
CA HIS A 11 2.69 9.13 -5.85
C HIS A 11 1.65 10.23 -6.11
N LEU A 12 0.45 10.05 -5.53
CA LEU A 12 -0.62 11.05 -5.61
C LEU A 12 -0.10 12.38 -5.08
N ASP A 13 -0.50 13.47 -5.72
CA ASP A 13 -0.05 14.83 -5.46
C ASP A 13 1.41 15.12 -5.85
N SER A 14 2.06 14.26 -6.61
CA SER A 14 3.39 14.55 -7.16
C SER A 14 3.42 15.92 -7.84
N ALA A 15 4.50 16.64 -7.58
CA ALA A 15 4.65 18.01 -8.07
C ALA A 15 4.78 18.11 -9.59
N PHE A 16 5.26 17.04 -10.26
CA PHE A 16 5.58 17.05 -11.69
C PHE A 16 6.44 18.24 -12.11
N GLY A 17 7.48 18.56 -11.31
CA GLY A 17 8.26 19.79 -11.41
C GLY A 17 8.96 20.04 -12.75
N ALA A 18 9.14 19.01 -13.58
CA ALA A 18 9.66 19.14 -14.93
C ALA A 18 8.62 19.62 -15.97
N LEU A 19 7.34 19.70 -15.59
CA LEU A 19 6.26 20.13 -16.51
C LEU A 19 5.84 21.58 -16.22
N PRO A 20 5.35 22.31 -17.27
CA PRO A 20 4.64 23.57 -17.06
C PRO A 20 3.48 23.40 -16.07
N ALA A 21 3.19 24.41 -15.26
CA ALA A 21 2.21 24.35 -14.17
C ALA A 21 0.83 23.81 -14.58
N GLN A 22 0.35 24.22 -15.76
CA GLN A 22 -0.93 23.73 -16.29
C GLN A 22 -0.88 22.22 -16.56
N ARG A 23 0.20 21.71 -17.17
CA ARG A 23 0.37 20.29 -17.46
C ARG A 23 0.56 19.47 -16.17
N ALA A 24 1.28 20.00 -15.19
CA ALA A 24 1.42 19.37 -13.89
C ALA A 24 0.05 19.23 -13.19
N ALA A 25 -0.79 20.27 -13.25
CA ALA A 25 -2.15 20.22 -12.71
C ALA A 25 -3.04 19.20 -13.44
N GLU A 26 -2.95 19.10 -14.78
CA GLU A 26 -3.66 18.10 -15.58
C GLU A 26 -3.25 16.68 -15.13
N ARG A 27 -1.94 16.40 -14.98
CA ARG A 27 -1.45 15.08 -14.54
C ARG A 27 -1.95 14.69 -13.16
N ARG A 28 -1.92 15.63 -12.19
CA ARG A 28 -2.48 15.35 -10.86
C ARG A 28 -3.96 15.02 -10.91
N ARG A 29 -4.73 15.73 -11.74
CA ARG A 29 -6.15 15.41 -11.93
C ARG A 29 -6.36 14.04 -12.54
N GLU A 30 -5.62 13.70 -13.60
CA GLU A 30 -5.68 12.37 -14.25
C GLU A 30 -5.34 11.24 -13.26
N SER A 31 -4.32 11.43 -12.41
CA SER A 31 -3.95 10.45 -11.38
C SER A 31 -5.09 10.23 -10.37
N ARG A 32 -5.78 11.30 -9.96
CA ARG A 32 -6.94 11.19 -9.07
C ARG A 32 -8.14 10.53 -9.75
N GLU A 33 -8.41 10.84 -11.02
CA GLU A 33 -9.49 10.21 -11.79
C GLU A 33 -9.26 8.71 -12.01
N LEU A 34 -7.98 8.28 -12.08
CA LEU A 34 -7.62 6.87 -12.21
C LEU A 34 -8.10 6.02 -11.02
N LEU A 35 -8.17 6.59 -9.81
CA LEU A 35 -8.61 5.88 -8.62
C LEU A 35 -10.03 5.31 -8.76
N PHE A 36 -10.96 6.08 -9.33
CA PHE A 36 -12.33 5.63 -9.55
C PHE A 36 -12.43 4.60 -10.67
N ARG A 37 -11.63 4.75 -11.75
CA ARG A 37 -11.52 3.72 -12.79
C ARG A 37 -10.96 2.42 -12.24
N LEU A 38 -10.04 2.49 -11.28
CA LEU A 38 -9.52 1.31 -10.58
C LEU A 38 -10.63 0.62 -9.79
N ALA A 39 -11.47 1.38 -9.08
CA ALA A 39 -12.62 0.83 -8.37
C ALA A 39 -13.62 0.15 -9.31
N ASP A 40 -13.92 0.77 -10.45
CA ASP A 40 -14.77 0.17 -11.48
C ASP A 40 -14.17 -1.13 -12.03
N TYR A 41 -12.84 -1.14 -12.29
CA TYR A 41 -12.13 -2.33 -12.76
C TYR A 41 -12.20 -3.47 -11.75
N VAL A 42 -11.90 -3.18 -10.46
CA VAL A 42 -11.97 -4.16 -9.37
C VAL A 42 -13.35 -4.80 -9.29
N ASN A 43 -14.39 -3.97 -9.34
CA ASN A 43 -15.77 -4.43 -9.26
C ASN A 43 -16.23 -5.19 -10.52
N GLY A 44 -15.77 -4.76 -11.70
CA GLY A 44 -16.12 -5.38 -12.97
C GLY A 44 -15.44 -6.72 -13.25
N HIS A 45 -14.34 -7.03 -12.54
CA HIS A 45 -13.56 -8.26 -12.73
C HIS A 45 -13.64 -9.24 -11.55
N ASP A 46 -14.55 -9.00 -10.60
CA ASP A 46 -14.73 -9.85 -9.41
C ASP A 46 -13.40 -10.08 -8.66
N ILE A 47 -12.65 -8.99 -8.43
CA ILE A 47 -11.45 -9.01 -7.63
C ILE A 47 -11.84 -9.18 -6.16
N ASP A 48 -11.28 -10.19 -5.47
CA ASP A 48 -11.55 -10.46 -4.06
C ASP A 48 -10.71 -9.55 -3.14
N LEU A 49 -9.49 -9.20 -3.57
CA LEU A 49 -8.45 -8.61 -2.74
C LEU A 49 -7.67 -7.55 -3.51
N VAL A 50 -7.48 -6.39 -2.91
CA VAL A 50 -6.59 -5.34 -3.41
C VAL A 50 -5.44 -5.14 -2.44
N LEU A 51 -4.21 -5.20 -2.95
CA LEU A 51 -2.96 -5.08 -2.21
C LEU A 51 -2.24 -3.82 -2.67
N LEU A 52 -2.08 -2.84 -1.78
CA LEU A 52 -1.43 -1.58 -2.06
C LEU A 52 -0.12 -1.48 -1.27
N ALA A 53 0.99 -1.63 -1.98
CA ALA A 53 2.33 -1.76 -1.42
C ALA A 53 3.09 -0.42 -1.37
N GLY A 54 2.54 0.56 -0.67
CA GLY A 54 3.19 1.80 -0.31
C GLY A 54 3.31 2.86 -1.40
N ASP A 55 3.79 4.02 -0.99
CA ASP A 55 4.00 5.20 -1.82
C ASP A 55 2.77 5.61 -2.63
N LEU A 56 1.59 5.53 -1.98
CA LEU A 56 0.33 5.97 -2.59
C LEU A 56 0.29 7.50 -2.69
N PHE A 57 0.98 8.19 -1.79
CA PHE A 57 1.14 9.64 -1.81
C PHE A 57 2.62 10.02 -1.95
N ASP A 58 2.88 11.15 -2.61
CA ASP A 58 4.25 11.64 -2.88
C ASP A 58 4.92 12.26 -1.63
N SER A 59 4.21 12.34 -0.52
CA SER A 59 4.72 12.83 0.77
C SER A 59 3.88 12.34 1.95
N ALA A 60 4.46 12.38 3.15
CA ALA A 60 3.76 12.05 4.39
C ALA A 60 2.63 13.04 4.77
N SER A 61 2.55 14.18 4.10
CA SER A 61 1.52 15.20 4.34
C SER A 61 0.93 15.69 3.01
N PRO A 62 0.23 14.84 2.26
CA PRO A 62 -0.42 15.22 1.02
C PRO A 62 -1.62 16.14 1.30
N PHE A 63 -2.25 16.65 0.23
CA PHE A 63 -3.49 17.39 0.40
C PHE A 63 -4.58 16.48 0.99
N ARG A 64 -5.25 16.98 2.02
CA ARG A 64 -6.34 16.22 2.70
C ARG A 64 -7.40 15.73 1.72
N GLU A 65 -7.76 16.57 0.76
CA GLU A 65 -8.72 16.24 -0.30
C GLU A 65 -8.32 14.98 -1.08
N THR A 66 -7.03 14.80 -1.36
CA THR A 66 -6.52 13.63 -2.09
C THR A 66 -6.63 12.35 -1.25
N GLY A 67 -6.39 12.45 0.06
CA GLY A 67 -6.62 11.35 0.98
C GLY A 67 -8.10 10.96 1.06
N GLU A 68 -9.00 11.95 1.12
CA GLU A 68 -10.46 11.74 1.11
C GLU A 68 -10.93 11.12 -0.21
N LEU A 69 -10.36 11.53 -1.36
CA LEU A 69 -10.66 10.95 -2.68
C LEU A 69 -10.18 9.48 -2.77
N LEU A 70 -8.99 9.17 -2.29
CA LEU A 70 -8.49 7.79 -2.26
C LEU A 70 -9.41 6.94 -1.38
N ALA A 71 -9.74 7.39 -0.18
CA ALA A 71 -10.65 6.68 0.72
C ALA A 71 -12.02 6.44 0.08
N ALA A 72 -12.58 7.45 -0.61
CA ALA A 72 -13.84 7.33 -1.31
C ALA A 72 -13.78 6.31 -2.46
N ALA A 73 -12.70 6.29 -3.25
CA ALA A 73 -12.53 5.34 -4.35
C ALA A 73 -12.37 3.91 -3.81
N LEU A 74 -11.55 3.70 -2.79
CA LEU A 74 -11.36 2.38 -2.17
C LEU A 74 -12.65 1.88 -1.51
N GLY A 75 -13.45 2.79 -0.93
CA GLY A 75 -14.75 2.45 -0.34
C GLY A 75 -15.81 2.00 -1.36
N GLN A 76 -15.64 2.32 -2.64
CA GLN A 76 -16.53 1.82 -3.71
C GLN A 76 -16.20 0.38 -4.12
N MET A 77 -15.02 -0.13 -3.73
CA MET A 77 -14.60 -1.49 -4.06
C MET A 77 -15.34 -2.50 -3.18
N ARG A 78 -15.86 -3.56 -3.79
CA ARG A 78 -16.41 -4.73 -3.07
C ARG A 78 -15.32 -5.60 -2.47
N ALA A 79 -14.10 -5.48 -3.00
CA ALA A 79 -12.92 -6.19 -2.52
C ALA A 79 -12.50 -5.70 -1.13
N ARG A 80 -11.83 -6.58 -0.36
CA ARG A 80 -11.02 -6.14 0.78
C ARG A 80 -9.75 -5.47 0.27
N VAL A 81 -9.38 -4.34 0.88
CA VAL A 81 -8.20 -3.57 0.52
C VAL A 81 -7.22 -3.58 1.68
N PHE A 82 -5.96 -3.91 1.40
CA PHE A 82 -4.87 -3.85 2.38
C PHE A 82 -3.82 -2.87 1.90
N VAL A 83 -3.37 -2.00 2.79
CA VAL A 83 -2.40 -0.96 2.51
C VAL A 83 -1.20 -1.11 3.46
N ALA A 84 -0.02 -1.24 2.90
CA ALA A 84 1.24 -1.12 3.61
C ALA A 84 1.85 0.26 3.29
N PRO A 85 1.84 1.24 4.20
CA PRO A 85 2.47 2.55 3.97
C PRO A 85 3.95 2.45 3.59
N GLY A 86 4.37 3.25 2.60
CA GLY A 86 5.75 3.29 2.11
C GLY A 86 6.61 4.38 2.78
N ASN A 87 7.79 4.62 2.22
CA ASN A 87 8.73 5.57 2.78
C ASN A 87 8.39 7.04 2.46
N HIS A 88 7.62 7.32 1.40
CA HIS A 88 7.13 8.67 1.12
C HIS A 88 5.90 9.01 1.96
N ASP A 89 5.03 8.06 2.21
CA ASP A 89 3.73 8.26 2.84
C ASP A 89 3.59 7.53 4.18
N TRP A 90 4.66 7.43 4.96
CA TRP A 90 4.72 6.65 6.19
C TRP A 90 3.56 6.88 7.16
N TYR A 91 3.23 5.86 7.94
CA TYR A 91 2.22 5.94 8.99
C TYR A 91 2.73 6.77 10.17
N GLY A 92 2.20 7.98 10.36
CA GLY A 92 2.63 8.87 11.42
C GLY A 92 1.80 10.15 11.53
N PRO A 93 2.14 11.03 12.47
CA PRO A 93 1.42 12.28 12.67
C PRO A 93 1.31 13.10 11.38
N GLY A 94 0.08 13.51 11.05
CA GLY A 94 -0.21 14.28 9.83
C GLY A 94 -0.44 13.42 8.59
N SER A 95 -0.12 12.14 8.62
CA SER A 95 -0.35 11.28 7.46
C SER A 95 -1.85 11.08 7.19
N PRO A 96 -2.25 10.88 5.93
CA PRO A 96 -3.64 10.63 5.58
C PRO A 96 -4.17 9.36 6.23
N TYR A 97 -3.31 8.41 6.55
CA TYR A 97 -3.66 7.17 7.23
C TYR A 97 -4.21 7.38 8.64
N LEU A 98 -3.85 8.49 9.31
CA LEU A 98 -4.37 8.91 10.61
C LEU A 98 -5.44 10.00 10.53
N THR A 99 -5.40 10.84 9.50
CA THR A 99 -6.23 12.06 9.45
C THR A 99 -7.51 11.91 8.62
N VAL A 100 -7.56 10.87 7.77
CA VAL A 100 -8.74 10.55 6.95
C VAL A 100 -9.52 9.39 7.58
N LYS A 101 -10.85 9.43 7.46
CA LYS A 101 -11.69 8.29 7.84
C LYS A 101 -11.70 7.26 6.72
N TRP A 102 -11.07 6.13 6.95
CA TRP A 102 -11.04 5.03 6.00
C TRP A 102 -12.29 4.16 6.06
N PRO A 103 -12.75 3.60 4.93
CA PRO A 103 -13.87 2.67 4.85
C PRO A 103 -13.58 1.34 5.55
N GLU A 104 -14.63 0.62 5.95
CA GLU A 104 -14.51 -0.66 6.68
C GLU A 104 -13.83 -1.78 5.89
N ASN A 105 -13.89 -1.72 4.55
CA ASN A 105 -13.22 -2.69 3.67
C ASN A 105 -11.72 -2.41 3.52
N VAL A 106 -11.18 -1.31 4.07
CA VAL A 106 -9.77 -0.92 3.99
C VAL A 106 -9.06 -1.20 5.31
N HIS A 107 -8.05 -2.04 5.26
CA HIS A 107 -7.13 -2.28 6.37
C HIS A 107 -5.77 -1.64 6.07
N ILE A 108 -5.26 -0.85 7.00
CA ILE A 108 -3.95 -0.19 6.90
C ILE A 108 -3.05 -0.81 7.96
N PHE A 109 -1.91 -1.34 7.56
CA PHE A 109 -0.86 -1.76 8.48
C PHE A 109 -0.25 -0.52 9.15
N THR A 110 0.10 -0.65 10.43
CA THR A 110 0.45 0.52 11.24
C THR A 110 1.77 0.41 11.99
N GLN A 111 2.36 -0.78 11.99
CA GLN A 111 3.56 -1.07 12.77
C GLN A 111 4.79 -1.24 11.88
N PRO A 112 5.99 -0.82 12.35
CA PRO A 112 7.26 -1.05 11.66
C PRO A 112 7.75 -2.50 11.88
N ARG A 113 6.87 -3.46 11.76
CA ARG A 113 7.10 -4.90 11.88
C ARG A 113 5.92 -5.64 11.28
N LEU A 114 6.09 -6.90 10.94
CA LEU A 114 5.00 -7.71 10.41
C LEU A 114 3.83 -7.81 11.39
N GLU A 115 2.68 -7.36 10.95
CA GLU A 115 1.37 -7.61 11.52
C GLU A 115 0.71 -8.72 10.71
N THR A 116 -0.12 -9.52 11.35
CA THR A 116 -0.79 -10.65 10.70
C THR A 116 -2.29 -10.47 10.72
N MET A 117 -2.92 -10.59 9.56
CA MET A 117 -4.37 -10.54 9.37
C MET A 117 -4.86 -11.86 8.77
N GLU A 118 -5.77 -12.54 9.44
CA GLU A 118 -6.37 -13.77 8.93
C GLU A 118 -7.67 -13.48 8.17
N TRP A 119 -7.85 -14.21 7.08
CA TRP A 119 -9.11 -14.28 6.35
C TRP A 119 -9.56 -15.75 6.24
N PRO A 120 -10.21 -16.26 7.31
CA PRO A 120 -10.53 -17.69 7.44
C PRO A 120 -11.39 -18.22 6.29
N GLU A 121 -12.37 -17.43 5.81
CA GLU A 121 -13.29 -17.84 4.75
C GLU A 121 -12.60 -18.07 3.39
N LYS A 122 -11.39 -17.53 3.22
CA LYS A 122 -10.56 -17.72 2.02
C LYS A 122 -9.33 -18.59 2.28
N ASN A 123 -9.16 -19.11 3.49
CA ASN A 123 -7.96 -19.84 3.92
C ASN A 123 -6.67 -19.05 3.62
N LEU A 124 -6.69 -17.75 3.94
CA LEU A 124 -5.67 -16.78 3.59
C LEU A 124 -5.18 -16.06 4.85
N VAL A 125 -3.88 -15.82 4.89
CA VAL A 125 -3.21 -14.97 5.89
C VAL A 125 -2.39 -13.90 5.19
N LEU A 126 -2.56 -12.65 5.58
CA LEU A 126 -1.76 -11.54 5.12
C LEU A 126 -0.79 -11.12 6.22
N HIS A 127 0.44 -10.89 5.82
CA HIS A 127 1.49 -10.32 6.66
C HIS A 127 1.90 -8.99 6.05
N GLY A 128 1.78 -7.90 6.80
CA GLY A 128 2.13 -6.58 6.30
C GLY A 128 2.82 -5.74 7.36
N ALA A 129 3.59 -4.76 6.92
CA ALA A 129 4.25 -3.80 7.78
C ALA A 129 4.10 -2.40 7.19
N ALA A 130 4.34 -1.38 8.01
CA ALA A 130 4.26 0.01 7.61
C ALA A 130 5.59 0.71 7.86
N PHE A 131 6.02 1.55 6.94
CA PHE A 131 6.95 2.60 7.31
C PHE A 131 6.28 3.54 8.32
N THR A 132 6.98 3.85 9.40
CA THR A 132 6.55 4.85 10.40
C THR A 132 7.44 6.09 10.41
N HIS A 133 8.47 6.07 9.56
CA HIS A 133 9.40 7.16 9.26
C HIS A 133 9.83 7.04 7.80
N GLY A 134 10.50 8.04 7.25
CA GLY A 134 10.99 8.03 5.87
C GLY A 134 12.11 7.02 5.57
N GLU A 135 12.66 6.35 6.57
CA GLU A 135 13.71 5.33 6.44
C GLU A 135 13.43 4.15 7.38
N GLN A 136 13.80 2.95 6.92
CA GLN A 136 13.67 1.68 7.65
C GLN A 136 14.87 0.81 7.28
N ALA A 137 15.89 0.83 8.12
CA ALA A 137 17.16 0.12 7.86
C ALA A 137 17.09 -1.39 8.18
N ASP A 138 16.22 -1.78 9.12
CA ASP A 138 16.01 -3.17 9.49
C ASP A 138 14.92 -3.77 8.60
N GLY A 139 15.23 -4.87 7.89
CA GLY A 139 14.26 -5.53 7.00
C GLY A 139 13.06 -6.11 7.74
N PHE A 140 11.85 -5.84 7.28
CA PHE A 140 10.61 -6.36 7.87
C PHE A 140 10.50 -7.88 7.77
N LEU A 141 11.12 -8.51 6.76
CA LEU A 141 11.15 -9.97 6.60
C LEU A 141 12.23 -10.67 7.42
N THR A 142 13.12 -9.92 8.07
CA THR A 142 14.24 -10.52 8.79
C THR A 142 13.78 -11.50 9.86
N GLY A 143 14.16 -12.77 9.69
CA GLY A 143 13.79 -13.87 10.59
C GLY A 143 12.35 -14.37 10.46
N PHE A 144 11.57 -13.88 9.49
CA PHE A 144 10.24 -14.40 9.22
C PHE A 144 10.32 -15.67 8.36
N THR A 145 9.50 -16.65 8.71
CA THR A 145 9.23 -17.82 7.88
C THR A 145 7.72 -18.08 7.89
N ALA A 146 7.14 -18.22 6.72
CA ALA A 146 5.70 -18.47 6.61
C ALA A 146 5.34 -19.82 7.26
N PRO A 147 4.30 -19.91 8.11
CA PRO A 147 3.88 -21.15 8.70
C PRO A 147 3.46 -22.20 7.67
N ALA A 148 3.88 -23.46 7.86
CA ALA A 148 3.46 -24.58 7.03
C ALA A 148 2.11 -25.15 7.51
N ASP A 149 1.07 -24.31 7.57
CA ASP A 149 -0.24 -24.64 8.16
C ASP A 149 -1.33 -24.92 7.09
N GLY A 150 -0.93 -25.00 5.81
CA GLY A 150 -1.85 -25.28 4.69
C GLY A 150 -2.69 -24.08 4.26
N LYS A 151 -2.46 -22.90 4.81
CA LYS A 151 -3.07 -21.65 4.36
C LYS A 151 -2.23 -20.99 3.25
N LEU A 152 -2.84 -20.10 2.48
CA LEU A 152 -2.12 -19.21 1.59
C LEU A 152 -1.59 -18.02 2.41
N HIS A 153 -0.28 -17.83 2.44
CA HIS A 153 0.35 -16.68 3.08
C HIS A 153 0.78 -15.68 2.02
N ILE A 154 0.45 -14.40 2.22
CA ILE A 154 0.83 -13.28 1.36
C ILE A 154 1.55 -12.24 2.20
N GLY A 155 2.78 -11.88 1.82
CA GLY A 155 3.49 -10.72 2.36
C GLY A 155 3.12 -9.45 1.57
N LEU A 156 2.79 -8.36 2.26
CA LEU A 156 2.55 -7.04 1.66
C LEU A 156 3.50 -6.04 2.31
N LEU A 157 4.53 -5.66 1.59
CA LEU A 157 5.62 -4.80 2.05
C LEU A 157 5.95 -3.77 0.98
N HIS A 158 6.50 -2.65 1.40
CA HIS A 158 7.19 -1.68 0.56
C HIS A 158 8.67 -1.72 0.92
N GLY A 159 9.56 -1.90 -0.07
CA GLY A 159 10.99 -2.05 0.22
C GLY A 159 11.85 -2.30 -1.01
N GLU A 160 13.15 -2.48 -0.80
CA GLU A 160 14.15 -2.68 -1.85
C GLU A 160 14.73 -4.11 -1.78
N ILE A 161 14.78 -4.78 -2.94
CA ILE A 161 15.37 -6.12 -3.03
C ILE A 161 16.88 -6.03 -3.21
N ASP A 162 17.63 -6.66 -2.32
CA ASP A 162 19.10 -6.71 -2.31
C ASP A 162 19.76 -5.31 -2.50
N PRO A 163 19.37 -4.27 -1.76
CA PRO A 163 19.95 -2.95 -1.94
C PRO A 163 21.44 -2.91 -1.55
N SER A 164 22.20 -2.03 -2.17
CA SER A 164 23.59 -1.76 -1.81
C SER A 164 23.73 -1.04 -0.46
N GLU A 165 22.69 -0.30 -0.06
CA GLU A 165 22.58 0.40 1.23
C GLU A 165 21.23 0.03 1.87
N ALA A 166 21.26 -0.38 3.14
CA ALA A 166 20.07 -0.75 3.89
C ALA A 166 19.35 0.52 4.39
N ARG A 167 18.43 1.04 3.60
CA ARG A 167 17.72 2.31 3.88
C ARG A 167 16.22 2.19 3.90
N TYR A 168 15.66 1.39 2.98
CA TYR A 168 14.22 1.33 2.74
C TYR A 168 13.75 -0.12 2.77
N ASP A 169 13.59 -0.69 3.98
CA ASP A 169 13.18 -2.10 4.17
C ASP A 169 13.98 -3.05 3.25
N PRO A 170 15.26 -3.31 3.54
CA PRO A 170 16.09 -4.17 2.71
C PRO A 170 15.57 -5.62 2.76
N ILE A 171 15.07 -6.10 1.65
CA ILE A 171 14.57 -7.47 1.48
C ILE A 171 15.65 -8.30 0.78
N ARG A 172 16.11 -9.36 1.41
CA ARG A 172 17.09 -10.28 0.80
C ARG A 172 16.36 -11.39 0.05
N LYS A 173 16.91 -11.81 -1.09
CA LYS A 173 16.33 -12.90 -1.87
C LYS A 173 16.19 -14.19 -1.09
N GLU A 174 17.13 -14.47 -0.19
CA GLU A 174 17.10 -15.64 0.69
C GLU A 174 15.93 -15.61 1.66
N GLU A 175 15.50 -14.42 2.10
CA GLU A 175 14.32 -14.25 2.98
C GLU A 175 13.00 -14.52 2.24
N ILE A 176 12.96 -14.25 0.92
CA ILE A 176 11.79 -14.57 0.09
C ILE A 176 11.69 -16.08 -0.17
N ALA A 177 12.82 -16.79 -0.19
CA ALA A 177 12.89 -18.20 -0.49
C ALA A 177 12.76 -19.11 0.76
N ALA A 178 12.74 -18.52 1.96
CA ALA A 178 12.66 -19.24 3.23
C ALA A 178 11.22 -19.54 3.64
#